data_9993ffd0e1c3fd1d896073b23ddc5962
#
_entry.id   9993ffd0e1c3fd1d896073b23ddc5962
#
_cell.length_a   1.000
_cell.length_b   1.000
_cell.length_c   1.000
_cell.angle_alpha   90.00
_cell.angle_beta   90.00
_cell.angle_gamma   90.00
#
_symmetry.space_group_name_H-M   'P 1'
#
loop_
_entity.id
_entity.type
_entity.pdbx_description
1 polymer ?
#
loop_
_entity_poly.entity_id
_entity_poly.type
_entity_poly.pdbx_seq_one_letter_code
_entity_poly.pdbx_strand_id
1 'polypeptide(L)'
;GGRCNFTNLYAAPENFISGNPHFCKSALARYTQHDFIALIDKHKIPWHEKTLGQLFCDGSAKAVVAMLLAECDAAGVDLRLNHRITDISRADRFRVTTDLGHGRGDFMADSVVLASGGLSIPKMGATGFAHDVARKFGLSLSETRPALVPLTFTGDDLDLMRPLSGVSLDCTAAVGKNAFREAMLFTHRGLSGPAILQISSC
;
A
#
# COMPACT_ATOMS: atom_id res chain seq x y z
N GLY A 1 0.14 12.96 3.36
CA GLY A 1 -0.47 13.08 4.66
C GLY A 1 0.58 13.08 5.77
N GLY A 2 0.39 13.87 6.82
CA GLY A 2 1.37 14.04 7.89
C GLY A 2 1.37 12.94 8.95
N ARG A 3 0.54 11.90 8.82
CA ARG A 3 0.44 10.80 9.79
C ARG A 3 1.04 9.54 9.20
N CYS A 4 1.88 8.83 9.97
CA CYS A 4 2.49 7.58 9.56
C CYS A 4 1.99 6.43 10.45
N ASN A 5 0.96 5.71 10.00
CA ASN A 5 0.69 4.37 10.48
C ASN A 5 1.69 3.44 9.83
N PHE A 6 2.67 2.95 10.60
CA PHE A 6 3.77 2.18 10.02
C PHE A 6 3.57 0.66 10.13
N THR A 7 2.78 0.19 11.10
CA THR A 7 2.38 -1.22 11.21
C THR A 7 1.18 -1.40 12.15
N ASN A 8 0.76 -2.66 12.34
CA ASN A 8 -0.23 -3.07 13.32
C ASN A 8 0.28 -4.27 14.14
N LEU A 9 0.14 -4.23 15.45
CA LEU A 9 0.57 -5.29 16.38
C LEU A 9 -0.05 -6.65 16.05
N TYR A 10 -1.28 -6.65 15.53
CA TYR A 10 -2.07 -7.85 15.25
C TYR A 10 -2.05 -8.22 13.78
N ALA A 11 -1.06 -7.73 13.01
CA ALA A 11 -0.93 -8.10 11.61
C ALA A 11 -0.71 -9.62 11.49
N ALA A 12 -1.60 -10.29 10.75
CA ALA A 12 -1.61 -11.72 10.55
C ALA A 12 -2.07 -12.04 9.11
N PRO A 13 -1.78 -13.23 8.57
CA PRO A 13 -2.17 -13.59 7.21
C PRO A 13 -3.66 -13.42 6.91
N GLU A 14 -4.51 -13.59 7.90
CA GLU A 14 -5.97 -13.48 7.82
C GLU A 14 -6.44 -12.04 7.53
N ASN A 15 -5.59 -11.06 7.79
CA ASN A 15 -5.87 -9.65 7.47
C ASN A 15 -5.60 -9.29 6.00
N PHE A 16 -5.02 -10.21 5.22
CA PHE A 16 -4.69 -10.01 3.81
C PHE A 16 -5.68 -10.76 2.92
N ILE A 17 -6.76 -10.07 2.55
CA ILE A 17 -7.85 -10.65 1.76
C ILE A 17 -7.41 -10.76 0.30
N SER A 18 -7.42 -11.98 -0.25
CA SER A 18 -7.11 -12.24 -1.65
C SER A 18 -7.70 -13.57 -2.12
N GLY A 19 -7.71 -13.82 -3.42
CA GLY A 19 -8.07 -15.10 -3.99
C GLY A 19 -7.13 -16.28 -3.61
N ASN A 20 -5.93 -15.96 -3.08
CA ASN A 20 -4.99 -16.95 -2.53
C ASN A 20 -4.64 -16.59 -1.08
N PRO A 21 -5.32 -17.18 -0.08
CA PRO A 21 -5.11 -16.87 1.33
C PRO A 21 -3.73 -17.32 1.86
N HIS A 22 -2.97 -18.05 1.07
CA HIS A 22 -1.62 -18.51 1.44
C HIS A 22 -0.51 -17.62 0.89
N PHE A 23 -0.81 -16.70 -0.02
CA PHE A 23 0.17 -15.91 -0.74
C PHE A 23 1.13 -15.13 0.17
N CYS A 24 0.59 -14.48 1.21
CA CYS A 24 1.39 -13.62 2.10
C CYS A 24 2.09 -14.37 3.26
N LYS A 25 1.71 -15.63 3.56
CA LYS A 25 2.17 -16.35 4.76
C LYS A 25 3.69 -16.43 4.89
N SER A 26 4.37 -16.81 3.81
CA SER A 26 5.83 -16.94 3.82
C SER A 26 6.53 -15.59 4.01
N ALA A 27 6.03 -14.54 3.40
CA ALA A 27 6.60 -13.19 3.53
C ALA A 27 6.43 -12.68 4.97
N LEU A 28 5.22 -12.77 5.52
CA LEU A 28 4.91 -12.32 6.88
C LEU A 28 5.62 -13.14 7.97
N ALA A 29 5.90 -14.42 7.72
CA ALA A 29 6.68 -15.24 8.65
C ALA A 29 8.18 -14.93 8.62
N ARG A 30 8.71 -14.41 7.50
CA ARG A 30 10.13 -14.07 7.35
C ARG A 30 10.46 -12.65 7.78
N TYR A 31 9.51 -11.76 7.70
CA TYR A 31 9.63 -10.37 8.16
C TYR A 31 8.30 -9.95 8.77
N THR A 32 8.28 -9.93 10.08
CA THR A 32 7.09 -9.68 10.88
C THR A 32 6.91 -8.19 11.19
N GLN A 33 5.74 -7.82 11.73
CA GLN A 33 5.54 -6.47 12.28
C GLN A 33 6.53 -6.14 13.40
N HIS A 34 6.96 -7.15 14.18
CA HIS A 34 7.93 -6.96 15.26
C HIS A 34 9.33 -6.65 14.73
N ASP A 35 9.73 -7.23 13.59
CA ASP A 35 11.00 -6.90 12.93
C ASP A 35 11.01 -5.44 12.46
N PHE A 36 9.87 -4.96 11.93
CA PHE A 36 9.77 -3.55 11.54
C PHE A 36 9.73 -2.60 12.74
N ILE A 37 9.05 -2.96 13.83
CA ILE A 37 9.09 -2.21 15.10
C ILE A 37 10.54 -2.12 15.62
N ALA A 38 11.26 -3.24 15.64
CA ALA A 38 12.67 -3.25 16.07
C ALA A 38 13.55 -2.33 15.19
N LEU A 39 13.27 -2.23 13.89
CA LEU A 39 13.97 -1.31 13.00
C LEU A 39 13.65 0.16 13.34
N ILE A 40 12.38 0.49 13.61
CA ILE A 40 11.94 1.82 14.06
C ILE A 40 12.65 2.20 15.38
N ASP A 41 12.70 1.26 16.34
CA ASP A 41 13.35 1.47 17.64
C ASP A 41 14.87 1.62 17.51
N LYS A 42 15.53 0.83 16.66
CA LYS A 42 16.95 0.95 16.31
C LYS A 42 17.30 2.38 15.88
N HIS A 43 16.42 3.00 15.11
CA HIS A 43 16.58 4.38 14.62
C HIS A 43 16.01 5.44 15.58
N LYS A 44 15.56 5.02 16.78
CA LYS A 44 15.04 5.91 17.84
C LYS A 44 13.90 6.82 17.36
N ILE A 45 13.06 6.32 16.49
CA ILE A 45 11.87 7.03 16.01
C ILE A 45 10.76 6.82 17.04
N PRO A 46 10.29 7.88 17.74
CA PRO A 46 9.24 7.74 18.75
C PRO A 46 7.89 7.40 18.08
N TRP A 47 7.14 6.53 18.73
CA TRP A 47 5.85 6.06 18.25
C TRP A 47 4.90 5.72 19.41
N HIS A 48 3.60 5.62 19.10
CA HIS A 48 2.56 5.21 20.04
C HIS A 48 1.56 4.26 19.37
N GLU A 49 0.88 3.45 20.16
CA GLU A 49 -0.33 2.74 19.76
C GLU A 49 -1.52 3.69 19.83
N LYS A 50 -2.27 3.80 18.76
CA LYS A 50 -3.48 4.64 18.70
C LYS A 50 -4.71 3.87 19.15
N THR A 51 -5.11 2.86 18.36
CA THR A 51 -6.29 2.01 18.62
C THR A 51 -6.15 0.73 17.81
N LEU A 52 -6.70 -0.37 18.31
CA LEU A 52 -6.75 -1.66 17.61
C LEU A 52 -5.37 -2.13 17.08
N GLY A 53 -4.32 -1.90 17.84
CA GLY A 53 -2.97 -2.29 17.48
C GLY A 53 -2.30 -1.42 16.40
N GLN A 54 -2.92 -0.34 15.95
CA GLN A 54 -2.34 0.57 14.96
C GLN A 54 -1.19 1.37 15.57
N LEU A 55 0.02 1.27 15.01
CA LEU A 55 1.18 1.98 15.47
C LEU A 55 1.50 3.19 14.58
N PHE A 56 1.63 4.34 15.20
CA PHE A 56 1.91 5.61 14.53
C PHE A 56 3.21 6.23 15.02
N CYS A 57 4.01 6.79 14.10
CA CYS A 57 5.10 7.66 14.50
C CYS A 57 4.56 8.95 15.13
N ASP A 58 5.18 9.42 16.21
CA ASP A 58 4.78 10.65 16.89
C ASP A 58 5.00 11.89 16.03
N GLY A 59 6.04 11.86 15.22
CA GLY A 59 6.38 12.93 14.28
C GLY A 59 5.85 12.71 12.87
N SER A 60 6.65 13.11 11.90
CA SER A 60 6.33 13.04 10.48
C SER A 60 6.73 11.68 9.88
N ALA A 61 5.98 11.21 8.88
CA ALA A 61 6.37 10.09 8.02
C ALA A 61 7.78 10.26 7.38
N LYS A 62 8.29 11.48 7.31
CA LYS A 62 9.67 11.77 6.84
C LYS A 62 10.74 11.06 7.68
N ALA A 63 10.49 10.81 8.97
CA ALA A 63 11.43 10.08 9.82
C ALA A 63 11.63 8.64 9.33
N VAL A 64 10.54 7.96 8.93
CA VAL A 64 10.61 6.61 8.37
C VAL A 64 11.31 6.61 7.00
N VAL A 65 11.05 7.62 6.17
CA VAL A 65 11.77 7.78 4.90
C VAL A 65 13.26 7.96 5.13
N ALA A 66 13.65 8.85 6.06
CA ALA A 66 15.06 9.07 6.40
C ALA A 66 15.75 7.80 6.95
N MET A 67 15.04 7.03 7.78
CA MET A 67 15.51 5.73 8.26
C MET A 67 15.80 4.77 7.11
N LEU A 68 14.84 4.60 6.18
CA LEU A 68 15.01 3.70 5.03
C LEU A 68 16.16 4.14 4.12
N LEU A 69 16.34 5.45 3.93
CA LEU A 69 17.47 6.00 3.17
C LEU A 69 18.81 5.73 3.87
N ALA A 70 18.84 5.84 5.19
CA ALA A 70 20.05 5.52 5.98
C ALA A 70 20.41 4.03 5.91
N GLU A 71 19.43 3.13 5.96
CA GLU A 71 19.65 1.69 5.76
C GLU A 71 20.15 1.38 4.33
N CYS A 72 19.62 2.06 3.32
CA CYS A 72 20.12 1.96 1.94
C CYS A 72 21.57 2.41 1.83
N ASP A 73 21.92 3.56 2.40
CA ASP A 73 23.27 4.10 2.38
C ASP A 73 24.25 3.17 3.10
N ALA A 74 23.90 2.69 4.29
CA ALA A 74 24.70 1.74 5.06
C ALA A 74 24.93 0.41 4.32
N ALA A 75 23.99 0.01 3.47
CA ALA A 75 24.09 -1.18 2.64
C ALA A 75 24.80 -0.94 1.28
N GLY A 76 25.25 0.29 1.00
CA GLY A 76 25.91 0.66 -0.26
C GLY A 76 24.97 0.66 -1.47
N VAL A 77 23.68 0.92 -1.27
CA VAL A 77 22.69 1.01 -2.34
C VAL A 77 22.88 2.30 -3.13
N ASP A 78 23.04 2.18 -4.45
CA ASP A 78 23.06 3.33 -5.37
C ASP A 78 21.61 3.76 -5.69
N LEU A 79 21.08 4.72 -4.94
CA LEU A 79 19.74 5.25 -5.12
C LEU A 79 19.73 6.33 -6.21
N ARG A 80 19.05 6.05 -7.33
CA ARG A 80 18.95 6.96 -8.47
C ARG A 80 17.54 7.52 -8.60
N LEU A 81 17.37 8.78 -8.21
CA LEU A 81 16.13 9.52 -8.40
C LEU A 81 16.02 10.07 -9.83
N ASN A 82 14.80 10.44 -10.24
CA ASN A 82 14.49 11.01 -11.57
C ASN A 82 14.87 10.08 -12.74
N HIS A 83 14.92 8.79 -12.50
CA HIS A 83 15.14 7.77 -13.52
C HIS A 83 13.80 7.08 -13.79
N ARG A 84 13.06 7.57 -14.78
CA ARG A 84 11.79 6.94 -15.18
C ARG A 84 12.07 5.67 -15.95
N ILE A 85 11.74 4.52 -15.38
CA ILE A 85 11.86 3.22 -16.06
C ILE A 85 10.80 3.16 -17.16
N THR A 86 11.25 2.92 -18.39
CA THR A 86 10.39 2.84 -19.60
C THR A 86 10.26 1.44 -20.12
N ASP A 87 11.26 0.59 -19.90
CA ASP A 87 11.23 -0.81 -20.31
C ASP A 87 12.11 -1.68 -19.42
N ILE A 88 11.74 -2.96 -19.34
CA ILE A 88 12.57 -4.04 -18.80
C ILE A 88 12.54 -5.17 -19.81
N SER A 89 13.72 -5.61 -20.24
CA SER A 89 13.89 -6.74 -21.15
C SER A 89 14.94 -7.70 -20.61
N ARG A 90 15.03 -8.90 -21.18
CA ARG A 90 16.00 -9.92 -20.81
C ARG A 90 16.53 -10.61 -22.07
N ALA A 91 17.84 -10.66 -22.18
CA ALA A 91 18.56 -11.61 -23.00
C ALA A 91 19.36 -12.54 -22.06
N ASP A 92 20.67 -12.47 -22.03
CA ASP A 92 21.48 -13.17 -21.02
C ASP A 92 21.31 -12.54 -19.64
N ARG A 93 21.23 -11.23 -19.60
CA ARG A 93 20.98 -10.42 -18.40
C ARG A 93 19.74 -9.54 -18.56
N PHE A 94 19.21 -9.07 -17.45
CA PHE A 94 18.17 -8.05 -17.49
C PHE A 94 18.74 -6.71 -17.94
N ARG A 95 17.99 -6.02 -18.79
CA ARG A 95 18.23 -4.62 -19.17
C ARG A 95 17.05 -3.79 -18.66
N VAL A 96 17.35 -2.79 -17.86
CA VAL A 96 16.39 -1.78 -17.38
C VAL A 96 16.66 -0.49 -18.14
N THR A 97 15.75 -0.07 -18.99
CA THR A 97 15.86 1.16 -19.78
C THR A 97 15.14 2.28 -19.05
N THR A 98 15.82 3.42 -18.94
CA THR A 98 15.31 4.59 -18.25
C THR A 98 15.29 5.82 -19.16
N ASP A 99 14.31 6.69 -18.93
CA ASP A 99 14.26 8.04 -19.46
C ASP A 99 14.76 9.02 -18.39
N LEU A 100 15.77 9.79 -18.72
CA LEU A 100 16.42 10.76 -17.85
C LEU A 100 15.94 12.20 -18.09
N GLY A 101 14.99 12.41 -19.03
CA GLY A 101 14.54 13.72 -19.47
C GLY A 101 15.51 14.46 -20.43
N HIS A 102 16.77 14.02 -20.48
CA HIS A 102 17.83 14.54 -21.38
C HIS A 102 18.52 13.41 -22.16
N GLY A 103 17.96 12.21 -22.16
CA GLY A 103 18.49 11.02 -22.84
C GLY A 103 18.00 9.73 -22.22
N ARG A 104 18.46 8.62 -22.76
CA ARG A 104 18.19 7.26 -22.25
C ARG A 104 19.40 6.75 -21.50
N GLY A 105 19.14 5.97 -20.43
CA GLY A 105 20.14 5.20 -19.72
C GLY A 105 19.71 3.73 -19.66
N ASP A 106 20.65 2.82 -19.82
CA ASP A 106 20.43 1.39 -19.68
C ASP A 106 21.24 0.86 -18.49
N PHE A 107 20.61 0.04 -17.67
CA PHE A 107 21.25 -0.67 -16.56
C PHE A 107 21.15 -2.17 -16.80
N MET A 108 22.26 -2.87 -16.60
CA MET A 108 22.32 -4.34 -16.73
C MET A 108 22.38 -4.97 -15.34
N ALA A 109 21.57 -6.01 -15.12
CA ALA A 109 21.53 -6.72 -13.85
C ALA A 109 21.26 -8.22 -14.07
N ASP A 110 21.77 -9.05 -13.15
CA ASP A 110 21.50 -10.49 -13.16
C ASP A 110 20.11 -10.80 -12.59
N SER A 111 19.59 -9.92 -11.74
CA SER A 111 18.25 -10.01 -11.15
C SER A 111 17.59 -8.64 -11.08
N VAL A 112 16.25 -8.61 -11.20
CA VAL A 112 15.43 -7.39 -11.07
C VAL A 112 14.29 -7.66 -10.12
N VAL A 113 14.06 -6.73 -9.19
CA VAL A 113 12.90 -6.73 -8.30
C VAL A 113 11.95 -5.61 -8.72
N LEU A 114 10.72 -5.98 -9.05
CA LEU A 114 9.64 -5.02 -9.35
C LEU A 114 8.97 -4.60 -8.04
N ALA A 115 9.26 -3.41 -7.58
CA ALA A 115 8.71 -2.82 -6.34
C ALA A 115 8.03 -1.47 -6.59
N SER A 116 7.54 -1.24 -7.82
CA SER A 116 6.94 0.04 -8.25
C SER A 116 5.50 0.25 -7.72
N GLY A 117 4.97 -0.67 -6.95
CA GLY A 117 3.58 -0.65 -6.49
C GLY A 117 2.58 -1.04 -7.58
N GLY A 118 1.30 -0.92 -7.26
CA GLY A 118 0.18 -1.23 -8.16
C GLY A 118 -0.66 0.01 -8.47
N LEU A 119 -1.95 -0.20 -8.79
CA LEU A 119 -2.87 0.85 -9.25
C LEU A 119 -3.42 1.78 -8.16
N SER A 120 -2.84 1.78 -6.94
CA SER A 120 -3.44 2.43 -5.77
C SER A 120 -3.40 3.96 -5.82
N ILE A 121 -2.27 4.56 -6.19
CA ILE A 121 -2.10 6.03 -6.19
C ILE A 121 -1.33 6.46 -7.45
N PRO A 122 -1.99 6.55 -8.61
CA PRO A 122 -1.33 6.88 -9.89
C PRO A 122 -0.58 8.22 -9.87
N LYS A 123 -1.11 9.21 -9.13
CA LYS A 123 -0.47 10.54 -8.96
C LYS A 123 0.88 10.49 -8.24
N MET A 124 1.17 9.41 -7.50
CA MET A 124 2.46 9.19 -6.83
C MET A 124 3.34 8.16 -7.57
N GLY A 125 3.01 7.83 -8.82
CA GLY A 125 3.76 6.88 -9.64
C GLY A 125 3.35 5.41 -9.46
N ALA A 126 2.39 5.10 -8.58
CA ALA A 126 1.85 3.75 -8.41
C ALA A 126 0.87 3.44 -9.56
N THR A 127 1.43 3.05 -10.71
CA THR A 127 0.72 2.78 -11.98
C THR A 127 0.67 1.28 -12.28
N GLY A 128 0.09 0.91 -13.43
CA GLY A 128 0.07 -0.46 -13.94
C GLY A 128 1.41 -0.99 -14.48
N PHE A 129 2.50 -0.23 -14.42
CA PHE A 129 3.79 -0.58 -15.02
C PHE A 129 4.28 -1.99 -14.63
N ALA A 130 4.24 -2.34 -13.34
CA ALA A 130 4.66 -3.67 -12.89
C ALA A 130 3.78 -4.79 -13.48
N HIS A 131 2.48 -4.54 -13.63
CA HIS A 131 1.56 -5.50 -14.25
C HIS A 131 1.88 -5.70 -15.74
N ASP A 132 2.22 -4.63 -16.46
CA ASP A 132 2.56 -4.70 -17.88
C ASP A 132 3.90 -5.43 -18.08
N VAL A 133 4.89 -5.17 -17.24
CA VAL A 133 6.14 -5.92 -17.23
C VAL A 133 5.90 -7.40 -16.92
N ALA A 134 5.08 -7.73 -15.92
CA ALA A 134 4.75 -9.11 -15.58
C ALA A 134 4.10 -9.85 -16.78
N ARG A 135 3.14 -9.22 -17.48
CA ARG A 135 2.53 -9.78 -18.71
C ARG A 135 3.57 -9.98 -19.81
N LYS A 136 4.46 -9.00 -20.01
CA LYS A 136 5.55 -9.07 -20.99
C LYS A 136 6.44 -10.29 -20.76
N PHE A 137 6.66 -10.66 -19.49
CA PHE A 137 7.42 -11.85 -19.10
C PHE A 137 6.57 -13.14 -19.02
N GLY A 138 5.33 -13.12 -19.51
CA GLY A 138 4.46 -14.30 -19.56
C GLY A 138 3.86 -14.71 -18.22
N LEU A 139 3.90 -13.84 -17.20
CA LEU A 139 3.32 -14.12 -15.89
C LEU A 139 1.81 -13.88 -15.91
N SER A 140 1.06 -14.77 -15.28
CA SER A 140 -0.37 -14.61 -15.07
C SER A 140 -0.62 -13.58 -13.97
N LEU A 141 -1.62 -12.72 -14.17
CA LEU A 141 -2.06 -11.75 -13.20
C LEU A 141 -3.46 -12.13 -12.71
N SER A 142 -3.64 -12.12 -11.39
CA SER A 142 -4.98 -12.16 -10.81
C SER A 142 -5.74 -10.88 -11.17
N GLU A 143 -7.06 -10.97 -11.29
CA GLU A 143 -7.91 -9.80 -11.45
C GLU A 143 -7.66 -8.81 -10.31
N THR A 144 -7.37 -7.56 -10.66
CA THR A 144 -7.22 -6.49 -9.68
C THR A 144 -8.55 -5.79 -9.46
N ARG A 145 -8.93 -5.64 -8.19
CA ARG A 145 -10.17 -4.95 -7.79
C ARG A 145 -9.84 -3.82 -6.82
N PRO A 146 -10.62 -2.71 -6.83
CA PRO A 146 -10.53 -1.70 -5.80
C PRO A 146 -10.81 -2.31 -4.42
N ALA A 147 -9.98 -1.97 -3.44
CA ALA A 147 -10.13 -2.36 -2.04
C ALA A 147 -9.85 -1.16 -1.15
N LEU A 148 -10.41 -1.14 0.05
CA LEU A 148 -10.31 -0.01 0.98
C LEU A 148 -10.82 1.31 0.35
N VAL A 149 -11.94 1.23 -0.35
CA VAL A 149 -12.54 2.36 -1.07
C VAL A 149 -13.88 2.76 -0.44
N PRO A 150 -14.25 4.05 -0.52
CA PRO A 150 -15.59 4.49 -0.15
C PRO A 150 -16.66 3.86 -1.03
N LEU A 151 -17.85 3.66 -0.49
CA LEU A 151 -19.03 3.30 -1.27
C LEU A 151 -19.72 4.57 -1.77
N THR A 152 -19.99 4.62 -3.06
CA THR A 152 -20.72 5.74 -3.69
C THR A 152 -22.13 5.32 -4.03
N PHE A 153 -23.07 6.24 -3.85
CA PHE A 153 -24.49 6.04 -4.11
C PHE A 153 -25.00 7.05 -5.13
N THR A 154 -26.17 6.79 -5.69
CA THR A 154 -26.86 7.66 -6.63
C THR A 154 -28.36 7.66 -6.32
N GLY A 155 -29.11 8.63 -6.87
CA GLY A 155 -30.56 8.72 -6.65
C GLY A 155 -30.95 8.95 -5.20
N ASP A 156 -32.07 8.39 -4.82
CA ASP A 156 -32.73 8.62 -3.52
C ASP A 156 -31.83 8.25 -2.33
N ASP A 157 -31.03 7.20 -2.43
CA ASP A 157 -30.10 6.81 -1.37
C ASP A 157 -29.06 7.91 -1.12
N LEU A 158 -28.50 8.52 -2.17
CA LEU A 158 -27.56 9.62 -2.01
C LEU A 158 -28.23 10.86 -1.44
N ASP A 159 -29.44 11.16 -1.87
CA ASP A 159 -30.20 12.33 -1.40
C ASP A 159 -30.54 12.22 0.09
N LEU A 160 -30.81 11.00 0.58
CA LEU A 160 -30.96 10.72 2.01
C LEU A 160 -29.66 10.94 2.80
N MET A 161 -28.51 10.57 2.24
CA MET A 161 -27.21 10.60 2.91
C MET A 161 -26.54 11.99 2.87
N ARG A 162 -26.77 12.74 1.82
CA ARG A 162 -26.10 14.04 1.57
C ARG A 162 -26.23 15.05 2.73
N PRO A 163 -27.43 15.24 3.36
CA PRO A 163 -27.58 16.13 4.52
C PRO A 163 -26.76 15.68 5.74
N LEU A 164 -26.40 14.40 5.83
CA LEU A 164 -25.61 13.82 6.92
C LEU A 164 -24.09 13.92 6.67
N SER A 165 -23.67 14.54 5.58
CA SER A 165 -22.24 14.64 5.22
C SER A 165 -21.41 15.23 6.37
N GLY A 166 -20.36 14.50 6.79
CA GLY A 166 -19.50 14.84 7.92
C GLY A 166 -19.91 14.16 9.25
N VAL A 167 -21.09 13.57 9.33
CA VAL A 167 -21.52 12.79 10.51
C VAL A 167 -20.77 11.45 10.51
N SER A 168 -20.22 11.11 11.67
CA SER A 168 -19.59 9.82 11.92
C SER A 168 -20.26 9.10 13.08
N LEU A 169 -20.39 7.77 12.97
CA LEU A 169 -20.95 6.93 14.03
C LEU A 169 -20.28 5.56 14.06
N ASP A 170 -20.24 4.93 15.23
CA ASP A 170 -19.82 3.53 15.36
C ASP A 170 -20.90 2.62 14.78
N CYS A 171 -20.45 1.70 13.94
CA CYS A 171 -21.33 0.70 13.34
C CYS A 171 -20.61 -0.64 13.14
N THR A 172 -21.37 -1.67 12.80
CA THR A 172 -20.86 -2.92 12.26
C THR A 172 -21.28 -3.02 10.80
N ALA A 173 -20.32 -2.90 9.89
CA ALA A 173 -20.56 -3.14 8.47
C ALA A 173 -20.30 -4.63 8.18
N ALA A 174 -21.25 -5.31 7.52
CA ALA A 174 -21.16 -6.74 7.27
C ALA A 174 -21.57 -7.11 5.84
N VAL A 175 -20.87 -8.09 5.25
CA VAL A 175 -21.23 -8.74 3.99
C VAL A 175 -20.88 -10.24 4.07
N GLY A 176 -21.83 -11.10 3.83
CA GLY A 176 -21.67 -12.54 4.02
C GLY A 176 -21.24 -12.86 5.48
N LYS A 177 -20.08 -13.50 5.64
CA LYS A 177 -19.51 -13.83 6.96
C LYS A 177 -18.53 -12.79 7.50
N ASN A 178 -18.19 -11.80 6.71
CA ASN A 178 -17.23 -10.78 7.10
C ASN A 178 -17.96 -9.60 7.76
N ALA A 179 -17.43 -9.13 8.90
CA ALA A 179 -17.98 -8.00 9.64
C ALA A 179 -16.84 -7.19 10.26
N PHE A 180 -16.96 -5.87 10.18
CA PHE A 180 -16.00 -4.93 10.76
C PHE A 180 -16.75 -3.91 11.62
N ARG A 181 -16.40 -3.83 12.91
CA ARG A 181 -16.93 -2.83 13.82
C ARG A 181 -15.95 -1.68 13.98
N GLU A 182 -16.29 -0.55 13.40
CA GLU A 182 -15.50 0.68 13.40
C GLU A 182 -16.39 1.87 13.06
N ALA A 183 -15.80 3.06 13.04
CA ALA A 183 -16.51 4.26 12.63
C ALA A 183 -16.88 4.22 11.13
N MET A 184 -18.11 4.57 10.82
CA MET A 184 -18.61 4.90 9.49
C MET A 184 -18.74 6.42 9.37
N LEU A 185 -18.50 6.96 8.19
CA LEU A 185 -18.60 8.39 7.89
C LEU A 185 -19.54 8.61 6.70
N PHE A 186 -20.54 9.45 6.87
CA PHE A 186 -21.32 9.98 5.76
C PHE A 186 -20.53 11.02 4.98
N THR A 187 -20.57 10.94 3.67
CA THR A 187 -19.91 11.89 2.76
C THR A 187 -20.90 12.43 1.75
N HIS A 188 -20.55 13.48 1.05
CA HIS A 188 -21.37 14.04 -0.05
C HIS A 188 -21.56 13.09 -1.23
N ARG A 189 -20.88 11.94 -1.27
CA ARG A 189 -20.96 10.93 -2.33
C ARG A 189 -21.44 9.55 -1.83
N GLY A 190 -21.68 9.40 -0.54
CA GLY A 190 -22.09 8.14 0.06
C GLY A 190 -21.38 7.86 1.38
N LEU A 191 -20.86 6.67 1.57
CA LEU A 191 -20.30 6.18 2.83
C LEU A 191 -18.79 5.98 2.75
N SER A 192 -18.09 6.31 3.83
CA SER A 192 -16.66 6.10 4.03
C SER A 192 -16.40 5.77 5.51
N GLY A 193 -15.19 5.92 5.96
CA GLY A 193 -14.77 5.57 7.33
C GLY A 193 -14.22 4.15 7.43
N PRO A 194 -13.54 3.81 8.53
CA PRO A 194 -12.81 2.54 8.64
C PRO A 194 -13.67 1.30 8.42
N ALA A 195 -14.90 1.25 8.95
CA ALA A 195 -15.82 0.12 8.76
C ALA A 195 -16.15 -0.11 7.28
N ILE A 196 -16.44 0.98 6.56
CA ILE A 196 -16.81 0.93 5.14
C ILE A 196 -15.59 0.59 4.27
N LEU A 197 -14.44 1.19 4.55
CA LEU A 197 -13.21 0.90 3.80
C LEU A 197 -12.78 -0.57 3.94
N GLN A 198 -12.92 -1.15 5.15
CA GLN A 198 -12.60 -2.55 5.36
C GLN A 198 -13.59 -3.47 4.64
N ILE A 199 -14.90 -3.25 4.79
CA ILE A 199 -15.91 -4.12 4.18
C ILE A 199 -15.91 -4.05 2.65
N SER A 200 -15.46 -2.95 2.05
CA SER A 200 -15.34 -2.80 0.61
C SER A 200 -14.28 -3.72 -0.03
N SER A 201 -13.47 -4.39 0.80
CA SER A 201 -12.45 -5.35 0.36
C SER A 201 -12.98 -6.79 0.24
N CYS A 202 -14.28 -7.04 0.58
CA CYS A 202 -14.88 -8.37 0.65
C CYS A 202 -15.78 -8.75 -0.54
#